data_54be5897eda65b99a8d002d89ddef868
#
_entry.id   54be5897eda65b99a8d002d89ddef868
#
_cell.length_a   1.000
_cell.length_b   1.000
_cell.length_c   1.000
_cell.angle_alpha   90.00
_cell.angle_beta   90.00
_cell.angle_gamma   90.00
#
_symmetry.space_group_name_H-M   'P 1'
#
loop_
_entity.id
_entity.type
_entity.pdbx_description
1 polymer ?
#
loop_
_entity_poly.entity_id
_entity_poly.type
_entity_poly.pdbx_seq_one_letter_code
_entity_poly.pdbx_strand_id
1 'polypeptide(L)'
;ALRACVTPATKAIVICSPNNPTGCILNAASLDAVARVAEQSGIYVVCDDVYNRLVYADGYERFAQRHPELREQTVVIESFSKPWAMTGWRLGWLAAAAPVIAEIAKAHQYLVSSAVSFEMDAAARALTVDPTPMLKVYRARRERVLAALDAMDLDVVEPAGAFYAFPSIKQYGLTSEDFCIKAINEANVALVPGDCFGTEGHIRLSYCVSDQDLDEGLHRLSTFISTL
;
A
#
# COMPACT_ATOMS: atom_id res chain seq x y z
N ALA A 1 -17.00 -9.88 10.68
CA ALA A 1 -15.62 -9.90 11.19
C ALA A 1 -15.25 -8.54 11.82
N LEU A 2 -15.19 -7.40 11.09
CA LEU A 2 -14.72 -6.09 11.57
C LEU A 2 -15.40 -5.64 12.88
N ARG A 3 -16.75 -5.71 12.95
CA ARG A 3 -17.50 -5.33 14.16
C ARG A 3 -17.10 -6.11 15.41
N ALA A 4 -16.70 -7.36 15.27
CA ALA A 4 -16.29 -8.21 16.40
C ALA A 4 -14.92 -7.81 16.98
N CYS A 5 -14.14 -7.03 16.25
CA CYS A 5 -12.83 -6.52 16.69
C CYS A 5 -12.93 -5.18 17.45
N VAL A 6 -14.09 -4.51 17.40
CA VAL A 6 -14.30 -3.23 18.06
C VAL A 6 -14.63 -3.44 19.54
N THR A 7 -13.88 -2.76 20.39
CA THR A 7 -14.06 -2.75 21.85
C THR A 7 -14.19 -1.31 22.36
N PRO A 8 -14.56 -1.08 23.63
CA PRO A 8 -14.56 0.27 24.21
C PRO A 8 -13.20 0.98 24.17
N ALA A 9 -12.10 0.24 24.00
CA ALA A 9 -10.75 0.78 23.84
C ALA A 9 -10.42 1.18 22.39
N THR A 10 -11.19 0.73 21.40
CA THR A 10 -10.97 1.06 19.98
C THR A 10 -11.21 2.54 19.74
N LYS A 11 -10.26 3.24 19.13
CA LYS A 11 -10.32 4.67 18.83
C LYS A 11 -10.45 4.96 17.34
N ALA A 12 -9.89 4.09 16.52
CA ALA A 12 -9.88 4.26 15.06
C ALA A 12 -9.82 2.91 14.34
N ILE A 13 -10.29 2.94 13.08
CA ILE A 13 -10.01 1.91 12.08
C ILE A 13 -9.02 2.53 11.10
N VAL A 14 -7.91 1.85 10.84
CA VAL A 14 -6.95 2.26 9.80
C VAL A 14 -7.19 1.39 8.57
N ILE A 15 -7.43 2.03 7.43
CA ILE A 15 -7.57 1.34 6.14
C ILE A 15 -6.49 1.83 5.18
N CYS A 16 -5.94 0.93 4.37
CA CYS A 16 -5.00 1.23 3.30
C CYS A 16 -5.55 0.68 1.99
N SER A 17 -5.90 1.57 1.04
CA SER A 17 -6.49 1.18 -0.24
C SER A 17 -6.06 2.14 -1.35
N PRO A 18 -5.26 1.66 -2.33
CA PRO A 18 -4.69 0.32 -2.49
C PRO A 18 -3.74 -0.09 -1.34
N ASN A 19 -3.72 -1.39 -1.07
CA ASN A 19 -3.06 -1.95 0.11
C ASN A 19 -1.58 -2.31 -0.13
N ASN A 20 -0.75 -2.07 0.85
CA ASN A 20 0.56 -2.66 1.01
C ASN A 20 0.45 -3.73 2.12
N PRO A 21 0.68 -5.03 1.85
CA PRO A 21 1.50 -5.61 0.79
C PRO A 21 0.77 -6.15 -0.45
N THR A 22 -0.55 -6.26 -0.44
CA THR A 22 -1.31 -7.11 -1.38
C THR A 22 -1.62 -6.44 -2.72
N GLY A 23 -1.56 -5.10 -2.81
CA GLY A 23 -2.05 -4.36 -3.96
C GLY A 23 -3.58 -4.36 -4.12
N CYS A 24 -4.33 -4.97 -3.19
CA CYS A 24 -5.78 -5.00 -3.23
C CYS A 24 -6.39 -3.62 -2.99
N ILE A 25 -7.57 -3.39 -3.55
CA ILE A 25 -8.43 -2.25 -3.24
C ILE A 25 -9.65 -2.72 -2.45
N LEU A 26 -10.14 -1.87 -1.56
CA LEU A 26 -11.40 -2.09 -0.88
C LEU A 26 -12.54 -1.79 -1.86
N ASN A 27 -13.47 -2.73 -2.01
CA ASN A 27 -14.67 -2.51 -2.81
C ASN A 27 -15.73 -1.72 -2.04
N ALA A 28 -16.76 -1.25 -2.74
CA ALA A 28 -17.85 -0.47 -2.18
C ALA A 28 -18.47 -1.11 -0.92
N ALA A 29 -18.74 -2.42 -0.94
CA ALA A 29 -19.34 -3.12 0.20
C ALA A 29 -18.43 -3.14 1.43
N SER A 30 -17.11 -3.24 1.22
CA SER A 30 -16.11 -3.16 2.30
C SER A 30 -16.04 -1.75 2.89
N LEU A 31 -16.03 -0.71 2.05
CA LEU A 31 -16.07 0.69 2.50
C LEU A 31 -17.35 0.98 3.30
N ASP A 32 -18.51 0.53 2.81
CA ASP A 32 -19.79 0.65 3.52
C ASP A 32 -19.78 -0.10 4.87
N ALA A 33 -19.10 -1.23 4.96
CA ALA A 33 -18.99 -1.97 6.21
C ALA A 33 -18.12 -1.20 7.22
N VAL A 34 -17.04 -0.57 6.79
CA VAL A 34 -16.19 0.30 7.62
C VAL A 34 -17.01 1.50 8.11
N ALA A 35 -17.74 2.16 7.20
CA ALA A 35 -18.56 3.33 7.52
C ALA A 35 -19.60 3.01 8.60
N ARG A 36 -20.38 1.93 8.43
CA ARG A 36 -21.37 1.51 9.41
C ARG A 36 -20.77 1.24 10.79
N VAL A 37 -19.60 0.61 10.84
CA VAL A 37 -18.93 0.33 12.12
C VAL A 37 -18.43 1.63 12.75
N ALA A 38 -17.81 2.51 11.98
CA ALA A 38 -17.30 3.79 12.48
C ALA A 38 -18.43 4.68 13.03
N GLU A 39 -19.54 4.80 12.29
CA GLU A 39 -20.72 5.59 12.68
C GLU A 39 -21.33 5.03 13.99
N GLN A 40 -21.60 3.72 14.05
CA GLN A 40 -22.23 3.09 15.20
C GLN A 40 -21.39 3.12 16.46
N SER A 41 -20.06 3.15 16.32
CA SER A 41 -19.13 3.11 17.44
C SER A 41 -18.53 4.48 17.79
N GLY A 42 -18.79 5.52 17.00
CA GLY A 42 -18.25 6.86 17.20
C GLY A 42 -16.72 6.93 17.09
N ILE A 43 -16.10 6.01 16.32
CA ILE A 43 -14.64 5.93 16.16
C ILE A 43 -14.18 6.55 14.86
N TYR A 44 -12.91 6.96 14.80
CA TYR A 44 -12.33 7.54 13.61
C TYR A 44 -12.03 6.50 12.52
N VAL A 45 -12.01 6.95 11.26
CA VAL A 45 -11.47 6.20 10.13
C VAL A 45 -10.23 6.94 9.63
N VAL A 46 -9.08 6.29 9.67
CA VAL A 46 -7.82 6.79 9.12
C VAL A 46 -7.59 6.11 7.77
N CYS A 47 -7.65 6.90 6.71
CA CYS A 47 -7.46 6.44 5.34
C CYS A 47 -6.02 6.70 4.91
N ASP A 48 -5.21 5.64 4.80
CA ASP A 48 -3.90 5.68 4.18
C ASP A 48 -4.09 5.55 2.66
N ASP A 49 -4.26 6.69 2.01
CA ASP A 49 -4.56 6.82 0.57
C ASP A 49 -3.28 7.05 -0.26
N VAL A 50 -2.10 6.72 0.27
CA VAL A 50 -0.80 7.02 -0.38
C VAL A 50 -0.63 6.40 -1.77
N TYR A 51 -1.41 5.37 -2.12
CA TYR A 51 -1.41 4.71 -3.42
C TYR A 51 -2.62 5.06 -4.30
N ASN A 52 -3.47 6.01 -3.92
CA ASN A 52 -4.74 6.32 -4.57
C ASN A 52 -4.64 6.70 -6.06
N ARG A 53 -3.48 7.12 -6.53
CA ARG A 53 -3.18 7.43 -7.93
C ARG A 53 -2.45 6.31 -8.67
N LEU A 54 -2.14 5.22 -7.98
CA LEU A 54 -1.53 4.02 -8.55
C LEU A 54 -2.57 2.89 -8.53
N VAL A 55 -3.62 3.05 -9.34
CA VAL A 55 -4.76 2.13 -9.43
C VAL A 55 -4.87 1.61 -10.85
N TYR A 56 -5.04 0.30 -10.99
CA TYR A 56 -5.13 -0.41 -12.28
C TYR A 56 -6.57 -0.80 -12.62
N ALA A 57 -7.43 -0.93 -11.61
CA ALA A 57 -8.82 -1.31 -11.77
C ALA A 57 -9.72 -0.10 -12.04
N ASP A 58 -10.81 -0.32 -12.75
CA ASP A 58 -11.89 0.65 -12.90
C ASP A 58 -12.80 0.67 -11.66
N GLY A 59 -13.50 1.79 -11.44
CA GLY A 59 -14.47 1.90 -10.37
C GLY A 59 -13.87 2.02 -8.96
N TYR A 60 -12.58 2.38 -8.85
CA TYR A 60 -11.97 2.67 -7.55
C TYR A 60 -12.60 3.89 -6.89
N GLU A 61 -12.99 3.74 -5.64
CA GLU A 61 -13.51 4.81 -4.81
C GLU A 61 -12.70 4.92 -3.52
N ARG A 62 -12.47 6.16 -3.07
CA ARG A 62 -11.87 6.42 -1.76
C ARG A 62 -12.97 6.50 -0.70
N PHE A 63 -12.66 6.10 0.52
CA PHE A 63 -13.60 6.14 1.65
C PHE A 63 -14.21 7.52 1.84
N ALA A 64 -13.39 8.57 1.91
CA ALA A 64 -13.85 9.93 2.11
C ALA A 64 -14.74 10.49 0.96
N GLN A 65 -14.57 9.95 -0.26
CA GLN A 65 -15.45 10.32 -1.39
C GLN A 65 -16.79 9.61 -1.33
N ARG A 66 -16.77 8.34 -0.91
CA ARG A 66 -17.97 7.51 -0.80
C ARG A 66 -18.83 7.88 0.40
N HIS A 67 -18.21 8.25 1.51
CA HIS A 67 -18.86 8.55 2.79
C HIS A 67 -18.54 9.99 3.27
N PRO A 68 -18.99 11.04 2.52
CA PRO A 68 -18.75 12.44 2.90
C PRO A 68 -19.49 12.82 4.19
N GLU A 69 -20.53 12.09 4.58
CA GLU A 69 -21.26 12.26 5.84
C GLU A 69 -20.39 11.97 7.08
N LEU A 70 -19.35 11.15 6.94
CA LEU A 70 -18.41 10.81 8.02
C LEU A 70 -17.17 11.71 8.06
N ARG A 71 -17.18 12.86 7.36
CA ARG A 71 -16.01 13.76 7.28
C ARG A 71 -15.45 14.19 8.63
N GLU A 72 -16.29 14.34 9.64
CA GLU A 72 -15.87 14.76 11.00
C GLU A 72 -15.11 13.65 11.75
N GLN A 73 -15.26 12.40 11.31
CA GLN A 73 -14.59 11.22 11.85
C GLN A 73 -13.52 10.65 10.90
N THR A 74 -13.26 11.29 9.74
CA THR A 74 -12.34 10.77 8.74
C THR A 74 -11.05 11.58 8.71
N VAL A 75 -9.93 10.87 8.73
CA VAL A 75 -8.59 11.42 8.50
C VAL A 75 -8.03 10.81 7.23
N VAL A 76 -7.77 11.62 6.22
CA VAL A 76 -7.14 11.19 4.97
C VAL A 76 -5.64 11.52 5.03
N ILE A 77 -4.82 10.54 4.71
CA ILE A 77 -3.35 10.70 4.64
C ILE A 77 -2.91 10.39 3.22
N GLU A 78 -2.17 11.30 2.62
CA GLU A 78 -1.57 11.13 1.30
C GLU A 78 -0.08 11.48 1.31
N SER A 79 0.64 11.03 0.28
CA SER A 79 2.08 11.23 0.15
C SER A 79 2.46 11.60 -1.28
N PHE A 80 3.45 12.46 -1.41
CA PHE A 80 4.12 12.73 -2.69
C PHE A 80 5.09 11.62 -3.08
N SER A 81 5.48 10.77 -2.13
CA SER A 81 6.48 9.71 -2.32
C SER A 81 6.13 8.74 -3.44
N LYS A 82 4.84 8.36 -3.57
CA LYS A 82 4.42 7.29 -4.47
C LYS A 82 3.93 7.81 -5.82
N PRO A 83 2.90 8.67 -5.88
CA PRO A 83 2.35 9.15 -7.15
C PRO A 83 3.32 9.98 -7.99
N TRP A 84 4.27 10.66 -7.36
CA TRP A 84 5.23 11.55 -8.04
C TRP A 84 6.70 11.12 -7.87
N ALA A 85 6.93 9.87 -7.39
CA ALA A 85 8.27 9.32 -7.17
C ALA A 85 9.19 10.20 -6.29
N MET A 86 8.60 10.95 -5.34
CA MET A 86 9.29 11.90 -4.47
C MET A 86 9.65 11.27 -3.11
N THR A 87 10.16 10.04 -3.11
CA THR A 87 10.44 9.29 -1.87
C THR A 87 11.49 9.95 -0.99
N GLY A 88 12.51 10.57 -1.58
CA GLY A 88 13.58 11.28 -0.88
C GLY A 88 13.16 12.63 -0.31
N TRP A 89 12.07 13.22 -0.79
CA TRP A 89 11.59 14.53 -0.34
C TRP A 89 10.89 14.49 1.02
N ARG A 90 10.55 13.32 1.53
CA ARG A 90 9.93 13.10 2.85
C ARG A 90 8.67 13.93 3.10
N LEU A 91 7.83 14.12 2.11
CA LEU A 91 6.67 15.00 2.16
C LEU A 91 5.36 14.27 1.89
N GLY A 92 4.36 14.62 2.67
CA GLY A 92 2.97 14.17 2.55
C GLY A 92 2.03 15.23 3.07
N TRP A 93 0.75 14.95 3.05
CA TRP A 93 -0.28 15.81 3.62
C TRP A 93 -1.39 14.97 4.22
N LEU A 94 -2.14 15.59 5.11
CA LEU A 94 -3.35 15.01 5.67
C LEU A 94 -4.50 16.02 5.64
N ALA A 95 -5.71 15.50 5.57
CA ALA A 95 -6.93 16.28 5.67
C ALA A 95 -7.87 15.64 6.69
N ALA A 96 -8.42 16.45 7.58
CA ALA A 96 -9.41 16.06 8.57
C ALA A 96 -10.24 17.27 9.02
N ALA A 97 -11.23 17.07 9.87
CA ALA A 97 -11.98 18.17 10.49
C ALA A 97 -11.06 19.08 11.33
N ALA A 98 -11.36 20.36 11.39
CA ALA A 98 -10.51 21.35 12.05
C ALA A 98 -10.14 21.02 13.53
N PRO A 99 -11.03 20.48 14.38
CA PRO A 99 -10.67 20.07 15.74
C PRO A 99 -9.62 18.94 15.74
N VAL A 100 -9.71 17.99 14.81
CA VAL A 100 -8.76 16.88 14.68
C VAL A 100 -7.39 17.41 14.21
N ILE A 101 -7.39 18.30 13.20
CA ILE A 101 -6.16 18.95 12.74
C ILE A 101 -5.46 19.70 13.86
N ALA A 102 -6.21 20.41 14.72
CA ALA A 102 -5.64 21.16 15.84
C ALA A 102 -4.87 20.26 16.80
N GLU A 103 -5.37 19.05 17.09
CA GLU A 103 -4.68 18.11 17.96
C GLU A 103 -3.49 17.43 17.27
N ILE A 104 -3.65 17.04 16.00
CA ILE A 104 -2.54 16.48 15.19
C ILE A 104 -1.39 17.50 15.08
N ALA A 105 -1.71 18.78 14.84
CA ALA A 105 -0.70 19.83 14.71
C ALA A 105 0.15 20.00 15.95
N LYS A 106 -0.43 19.83 17.15
CA LYS A 106 0.34 19.85 18.41
C LYS A 106 1.38 18.74 18.43
N ALA A 107 0.97 17.50 18.14
CA ALA A 107 1.90 16.38 18.09
C ALA A 107 2.97 16.57 17.01
N HIS A 108 2.57 16.98 15.80
CA HIS A 108 3.47 17.23 14.69
C HIS A 108 4.54 18.28 15.00
N GLN A 109 4.16 19.37 15.68
CA GLN A 109 5.09 20.43 16.07
C GLN A 109 6.23 19.91 16.96
N TYR A 110 5.94 18.95 17.86
CA TYR A 110 6.95 18.35 18.73
C TYR A 110 7.75 17.23 18.08
N LEU A 111 7.17 16.55 17.07
CA LEU A 111 7.84 15.43 16.41
C LEU A 111 8.81 15.91 15.32
N VAL A 112 8.41 16.88 14.50
CA VAL A 112 9.16 17.30 13.31
C VAL A 112 9.17 18.81 13.07
N SER A 113 8.53 19.62 13.91
CA SER A 113 8.37 21.09 13.80
C SER A 113 7.56 21.50 12.57
N SER A 114 8.09 21.35 11.37
CA SER A 114 7.42 21.63 10.09
C SER A 114 8.09 20.88 8.93
N ALA A 115 7.37 20.75 7.82
CA ALA A 115 7.99 20.35 6.57
C ALA A 115 8.97 21.44 6.07
N VAL A 116 9.97 21.03 5.30
CA VAL A 116 10.96 21.96 4.73
C VAL A 116 10.29 22.85 3.67
N SER A 117 10.49 24.17 3.75
CA SER A 117 9.73 25.15 2.96
C SER A 117 9.88 24.99 1.44
N PHE A 118 11.09 24.79 0.94
CA PHE A 118 11.31 24.60 -0.50
C PHE A 118 10.72 23.26 -1.02
N GLU A 119 10.58 22.27 -0.16
CA GLU A 119 9.91 21.00 -0.50
C GLU A 119 8.41 21.20 -0.66
N MET A 120 7.81 22.10 0.13
CA MET A 120 6.38 22.45 -0.01
C MET A 120 6.11 23.14 -1.36
N ASP A 121 7.01 24.00 -1.84
CA ASP A 121 6.90 24.62 -3.17
C ASP A 121 7.01 23.57 -4.29
N ALA A 122 7.94 22.62 -4.14
CA ALA A 122 8.06 21.50 -5.07
C ALA A 122 6.81 20.61 -5.07
N ALA A 123 6.22 20.34 -3.91
CA ALA A 123 4.98 19.58 -3.78
C ALA A 123 3.78 20.30 -4.42
N ALA A 124 3.66 21.62 -4.21
CA ALA A 124 2.62 22.42 -4.88
C ALA A 124 2.75 22.32 -6.41
N ARG A 125 3.97 22.32 -6.94
CA ARG A 125 4.23 22.09 -8.36
C ARG A 125 3.90 20.67 -8.78
N ALA A 126 4.25 19.64 -7.98
CA ALA A 126 3.96 18.23 -8.27
C ALA A 126 2.46 17.98 -8.46
N LEU A 127 1.59 18.64 -7.69
CA LEU A 127 0.13 18.52 -7.84
C LEU A 127 -0.39 18.93 -9.22
N THR A 128 0.37 19.70 -9.98
CA THR A 128 0.03 20.10 -11.36
C THR A 128 0.59 19.14 -12.42
N VAL A 129 1.36 18.14 -12.03
CA VAL A 129 1.97 17.15 -12.92
C VAL A 129 1.08 15.90 -12.96
N ASP A 130 0.74 15.45 -14.17
CA ASP A 130 -0.03 14.23 -14.38
C ASP A 130 0.83 12.98 -14.10
N PRO A 131 0.47 12.11 -13.14
CA PRO A 131 1.20 10.89 -12.85
C PRO A 131 0.85 9.72 -13.81
N THR A 132 -0.09 9.89 -14.73
CA THR A 132 -0.56 8.84 -15.65
C THR A 132 0.56 8.16 -16.44
N PRO A 133 1.59 8.86 -16.95
CA PRO A 133 2.70 8.19 -17.64
C PRO A 133 3.40 7.14 -16.79
N MET A 134 3.63 7.43 -15.50
CA MET A 134 4.23 6.50 -14.56
C MET A 134 3.30 5.32 -14.26
N LEU A 135 2.00 5.57 -14.13
CA LEU A 135 1.01 4.50 -13.93
C LEU A 135 1.02 3.49 -15.08
N LYS A 136 1.18 3.94 -16.34
CA LYS A 136 1.31 3.04 -17.50
C LYS A 136 2.52 2.12 -17.38
N VAL A 137 3.65 2.63 -16.93
CA VAL A 137 4.85 1.81 -16.71
C VAL A 137 4.60 0.76 -15.64
N TYR A 138 4.00 1.13 -14.51
CA TYR A 138 3.67 0.18 -13.44
C TYR A 138 2.65 -0.87 -13.88
N ARG A 139 1.68 -0.51 -14.70
CA ARG A 139 0.73 -1.47 -15.28
C ARG A 139 1.44 -2.53 -16.12
N ALA A 140 2.35 -2.12 -17.00
CA ALA A 140 3.13 -3.05 -17.81
C ALA A 140 4.04 -3.96 -16.96
N ARG A 141 4.65 -3.42 -15.91
CA ARG A 141 5.47 -4.22 -14.96
C ARG A 141 4.63 -5.22 -14.19
N ARG A 142 3.44 -4.80 -13.73
CA ARG A 142 2.48 -5.68 -13.06
C ARG A 142 2.11 -6.88 -13.94
N GLU A 143 1.79 -6.65 -15.19
CA GLU A 143 1.45 -7.72 -16.15
C GLU A 143 2.60 -8.73 -16.30
N ARG A 144 3.84 -8.25 -16.41
CA ARG A 144 5.04 -9.12 -16.44
C ARG A 144 5.22 -9.92 -15.15
N VAL A 145 5.04 -9.29 -14.01
CA VAL A 145 5.13 -9.96 -12.71
C VAL A 145 4.09 -11.07 -12.60
N LEU A 146 2.82 -10.77 -12.93
CA LEU A 146 1.75 -11.77 -12.85
C LEU A 146 2.01 -12.95 -13.79
N ALA A 147 2.44 -12.70 -15.02
CA ALA A 147 2.80 -13.76 -15.94
C ALA A 147 3.97 -14.62 -15.44
N ALA A 148 4.97 -14.00 -14.80
CA ALA A 148 6.10 -14.72 -14.24
C ALA A 148 5.69 -15.55 -12.99
N LEU A 149 4.85 -15.01 -12.12
CA LEU A 149 4.34 -15.73 -10.94
C LEU A 149 3.47 -16.93 -11.34
N ASP A 150 2.63 -16.77 -12.36
CA ASP A 150 1.83 -17.86 -12.94
C ASP A 150 2.74 -18.97 -13.50
N ALA A 151 3.78 -18.60 -14.27
CA ALA A 151 4.76 -19.57 -14.78
C ALA A 151 5.58 -20.29 -13.69
N MET A 152 5.68 -19.71 -12.48
CA MET A 152 6.31 -20.31 -11.29
C MET A 152 5.31 -21.10 -10.44
N ASP A 153 4.05 -21.22 -10.82
CA ASP A 153 2.98 -21.82 -10.04
C ASP A 153 2.80 -21.21 -8.65
N LEU A 154 2.95 -19.87 -8.57
CA LEU A 154 2.77 -19.09 -7.35
C LEU A 154 1.39 -18.45 -7.31
N ASP A 155 0.53 -18.94 -6.41
CA ASP A 155 -0.80 -18.37 -6.18
C ASP A 155 -0.70 -16.95 -5.65
N VAL A 156 -1.34 -16.00 -6.33
CA VAL A 156 -1.33 -14.58 -5.98
C VAL A 156 -2.68 -13.93 -6.24
N VAL A 157 -3.15 -13.15 -5.27
CA VAL A 157 -4.28 -12.25 -5.52
C VAL A 157 -3.81 -11.14 -6.46
N GLU A 158 -4.49 -10.97 -7.57
CA GLU A 158 -4.14 -9.97 -8.58
C GLU A 158 -4.18 -8.55 -8.00
N PRO A 159 -3.04 -7.82 -7.94
CA PRO A 159 -3.01 -6.48 -7.38
C PRO A 159 -3.78 -5.50 -8.26
N ALA A 160 -4.75 -4.82 -7.68
CA ALA A 160 -5.57 -3.80 -8.33
C ALA A 160 -4.97 -2.39 -8.23
N GLY A 161 -3.89 -2.21 -7.43
CA GLY A 161 -3.18 -0.95 -7.26
C GLY A 161 -1.81 -1.14 -6.59
N ALA A 162 -1.18 -0.03 -6.21
CA ALA A 162 0.18 0.04 -5.68
C ALA A 162 1.22 -0.54 -6.66
N PHE A 163 2.34 -1.07 -6.17
CA PHE A 163 3.40 -1.72 -6.98
C PHE A 163 3.97 -2.94 -6.27
N TYR A 164 3.07 -3.74 -5.68
CA TYR A 164 3.40 -4.97 -4.95
C TYR A 164 2.60 -6.15 -5.47
N ALA A 165 3.21 -7.34 -5.41
CA ALA A 165 2.55 -8.62 -5.49
C ALA A 165 2.84 -9.39 -4.20
N PHE A 166 1.87 -10.21 -3.76
CA PHE A 166 1.96 -10.91 -2.48
C PHE A 166 1.60 -12.41 -2.66
N PRO A 167 2.46 -13.16 -3.40
CA PRO A 167 2.23 -14.57 -3.68
C PRO A 167 2.41 -15.44 -2.44
N SER A 168 1.68 -16.58 -2.45
CA SER A 168 1.81 -17.66 -1.48
C SER A 168 3.04 -18.52 -1.81
N ILE A 169 3.80 -18.89 -0.77
CA ILE A 169 4.94 -19.82 -0.84
C ILE A 169 4.71 -21.08 0.00
N LYS A 170 3.48 -21.31 0.46
CA LYS A 170 3.13 -22.41 1.38
C LYS A 170 3.49 -23.78 0.83
N GLN A 171 3.48 -23.95 -0.49
CA GLN A 171 3.81 -25.21 -1.16
C GLN A 171 5.25 -25.68 -0.92
N TYR A 172 6.16 -24.77 -0.57
CA TYR A 172 7.58 -25.09 -0.34
C TYR A 172 7.87 -25.53 1.11
N GLY A 173 6.90 -25.41 2.03
CA GLY A 173 7.06 -25.83 3.43
C GLY A 173 8.09 -25.02 4.23
N LEU A 174 8.52 -23.89 3.70
CA LEU A 174 9.42 -22.93 4.37
C LEU A 174 8.61 -21.86 5.09
N THR A 175 9.21 -21.30 6.16
CA THR A 175 8.68 -20.04 6.71
C THR A 175 8.92 -18.89 5.73
N SER A 176 8.11 -17.82 5.84
CA SER A 176 8.28 -16.62 5.01
C SER A 176 9.69 -16.03 5.16
N GLU A 177 10.24 -16.03 6.39
CA GLU A 177 11.57 -15.54 6.68
C GLU A 177 12.66 -16.43 6.05
N ASP A 178 12.61 -17.75 6.27
CA ASP A 178 13.57 -18.69 5.71
C ASP A 178 13.59 -18.64 4.17
N PHE A 179 12.43 -18.54 3.54
CA PHE A 179 12.34 -18.39 2.09
C PHE A 179 13.06 -17.12 1.63
N CYS A 180 12.83 -15.98 2.28
CA CYS A 180 13.47 -14.72 1.93
C CYS A 180 14.99 -14.73 2.18
N ILE A 181 15.44 -15.35 3.28
CA ILE A 181 16.87 -15.52 3.58
C ILE A 181 17.55 -16.40 2.51
N LYS A 182 16.92 -17.51 2.12
CA LYS A 182 17.45 -18.36 1.04
C LYS A 182 17.46 -17.62 -0.30
N ALA A 183 16.40 -16.94 -0.66
CA ALA A 183 16.30 -16.19 -1.91
C ALA A 183 17.39 -15.13 -2.04
N ILE A 184 17.72 -14.41 -0.96
CA ILE A 184 18.80 -13.40 -1.01
C ILE A 184 20.19 -14.05 -1.08
N ASN A 185 20.42 -15.15 -0.36
CA ASN A 185 21.73 -15.79 -0.29
C ASN A 185 22.05 -16.64 -1.54
N GLU A 186 21.05 -17.31 -2.10
CA GLU A 186 21.25 -18.27 -3.19
C GLU A 186 20.93 -17.66 -4.57
N ALA A 187 20.00 -16.69 -4.63
CA ALA A 187 19.57 -16.07 -5.88
C ALA A 187 19.87 -14.57 -5.98
N ASN A 188 20.33 -13.91 -4.91
CA ASN A 188 20.48 -12.45 -4.84
C ASN A 188 19.17 -11.71 -5.15
N VAL A 189 18.03 -12.23 -4.67
CA VAL A 189 16.71 -11.62 -4.79
C VAL A 189 16.21 -11.21 -3.42
N ALA A 190 16.06 -9.91 -3.20
CA ALA A 190 15.53 -9.35 -1.96
C ALA A 190 14.00 -9.29 -1.99
N LEU A 191 13.37 -9.98 -1.05
CA LEU A 191 11.92 -10.05 -0.85
C LEU A 191 11.61 -9.66 0.60
N VAL A 192 10.34 -9.38 0.90
CA VAL A 192 9.92 -9.11 2.28
C VAL A 192 9.03 -10.24 2.77
N PRO A 193 9.36 -10.85 3.93
CA PRO A 193 8.56 -11.94 4.49
C PRO A 193 7.13 -11.49 4.82
N GLY A 194 6.18 -12.39 4.60
CA GLY A 194 4.77 -12.11 4.83
C GLY A 194 4.37 -12.01 6.31
N ASP A 195 5.15 -12.60 7.21
CA ASP A 195 4.96 -12.48 8.65
C ASP A 195 5.14 -11.04 9.15
N CYS A 196 6.01 -10.23 8.51
CA CYS A 196 6.10 -8.78 8.74
C CYS A 196 4.76 -8.04 8.54
N PHE A 197 3.81 -8.66 7.82
CA PHE A 197 2.46 -8.17 7.57
C PHE A 197 1.38 -9.02 8.27
N GLY A 198 1.78 -9.89 9.20
CA GLY A 198 0.89 -10.79 9.92
C GLY A 198 0.35 -11.95 9.06
N THR A 199 0.99 -12.28 7.94
CA THR A 199 0.52 -13.31 7.00
C THR A 199 1.66 -14.27 6.64
N GLU A 200 1.87 -15.28 7.47
CA GLU A 200 2.86 -16.33 7.25
C GLU A 200 2.56 -17.13 5.97
N GLY A 201 3.62 -17.65 5.34
CA GLY A 201 3.53 -18.41 4.10
C GLY A 201 3.30 -17.58 2.84
N HIS A 202 3.61 -16.28 2.90
CA HIS A 202 3.57 -15.34 1.79
C HIS A 202 4.86 -14.52 1.73
N ILE A 203 5.12 -13.91 0.58
CA ILE A 203 6.23 -12.96 0.39
C ILE A 203 5.73 -11.73 -0.35
N ARG A 204 6.29 -10.56 -0.03
CA ARG A 204 6.03 -9.36 -0.82
C ARG A 204 7.14 -9.13 -1.84
N LEU A 205 6.76 -9.05 -3.11
CA LEU A 205 7.57 -8.63 -4.23
C LEU A 205 7.19 -7.20 -4.61
N SER A 206 8.18 -6.32 -4.82
CA SER A 206 7.99 -4.97 -5.33
C SER A 206 8.47 -4.87 -6.77
N TYR A 207 7.66 -4.30 -7.67
CA TYR A 207 8.06 -4.03 -9.06
C TYR A 207 8.38 -2.54 -9.30
N CYS A 208 8.76 -1.83 -8.22
CA CYS A 208 9.24 -0.44 -8.26
C CYS A 208 10.76 -0.39 -8.50
N VAL A 209 11.22 -1.03 -9.57
CA VAL A 209 12.63 -1.13 -9.99
C VAL A 209 12.75 -0.83 -11.47
N SER A 210 13.95 -0.83 -12.06
CA SER A 210 14.12 -0.74 -13.51
C SER A 210 13.53 -1.96 -14.22
N ASP A 211 13.24 -1.87 -15.51
CA ASP A 211 12.72 -3.00 -16.28
C ASP A 211 13.75 -4.13 -16.35
N GLN A 212 15.03 -3.79 -16.48
CA GLN A 212 16.13 -4.74 -16.50
C GLN A 212 16.27 -5.48 -15.17
N ASP A 213 16.22 -4.74 -14.04
CA ASP A 213 16.31 -5.36 -12.70
C ASP A 213 15.09 -6.23 -12.41
N LEU A 214 13.92 -5.84 -12.91
CA LEU A 214 12.70 -6.63 -12.77
C LEU A 214 12.81 -7.96 -13.50
N ASP A 215 13.19 -7.93 -14.78
CA ASP A 215 13.30 -9.13 -15.60
C ASP A 215 14.39 -10.08 -15.05
N GLU A 216 15.53 -9.55 -14.64
CA GLU A 216 16.60 -10.32 -14.01
C GLU A 216 16.18 -10.90 -12.66
N GLY A 217 15.51 -10.10 -11.82
CA GLY A 217 15.01 -10.55 -10.52
C GLY A 217 13.98 -11.68 -10.64
N LEU A 218 13.06 -11.57 -11.59
CA LEU A 218 12.06 -12.62 -11.87
C LEU A 218 12.72 -13.89 -12.40
N HIS A 219 13.72 -13.78 -13.29
CA HIS A 219 14.47 -14.93 -13.79
C HIS A 219 15.21 -15.65 -12.67
N ARG A 220 15.93 -14.91 -11.82
CA ARG A 220 16.62 -15.47 -10.66
C ARG A 220 15.69 -16.15 -9.67
N LEU A 221 14.54 -15.52 -9.39
CA LEU A 221 13.51 -16.09 -8.52
C LEU A 221 12.98 -17.40 -9.08
N SER A 222 12.69 -17.46 -10.39
CA SER A 222 12.24 -18.67 -11.07
C SER A 222 13.28 -19.79 -10.99
N THR A 223 14.55 -19.47 -11.21
CA THR A 223 15.65 -20.44 -11.10
C THR A 223 15.76 -20.97 -9.67
N PHE A 224 15.70 -20.09 -8.67
CA PHE A 224 15.77 -20.47 -7.25
C PHE A 224 14.61 -21.40 -6.86
N ILE A 225 13.39 -21.03 -7.24
CA ILE A 225 12.18 -21.83 -6.94
C ILE A 225 12.28 -23.25 -7.54
N SER A 226 12.89 -23.38 -8.73
CA SER A 226 13.06 -24.71 -9.36
C SER A 226 14.03 -25.63 -8.60
N THR A 227 14.77 -25.12 -7.60
CA THR A 227 15.69 -25.88 -6.76
C THR A 227 15.08 -26.27 -5.40
N LEU A 228 13.89 -25.77 -5.07
CA LEU A 228 13.16 -26.06 -3.84
C LEU A 228 12.32 -27.32 -3.97
#